data_63aa015b419bd2333ea4b748f10868d6
#
_entry.id   63aa015b419bd2333ea4b748f10868d6
#
_cell.length_a   1.000
_cell.length_b   1.000
_cell.length_c   1.000
_cell.angle_alpha   90.00
_cell.angle_beta   90.00
_cell.angle_gamma   90.00
#
_symmetry.space_group_name_H-M   'P 1'
#
loop_
_entity.id
_entity.type
_entity.pdbx_description
1 polymer ?
#
loop_
_entity_poly.entity_id
_entity_poly.type
_entity_poly.pdbx_seq_one_letter_code
_entity_poly.pdbx_strand_id
1 'polypeptide(L)'
;MNAYSRLLALTAAAGALLMPSDATRAQLLITGNDEKVTFDENTGKTITHPAGKDTVFIIDIADPTKPKIVVNLPLMNTITGPPVNLAITPDQHLALVANSLDWVKDGDAWKGVPDNKI
;
A
#
# COMPACT_ATOMS: atom_id res chain seq x y z
N MET A 1 29.53 9.13 -74.26
CA MET A 1 28.39 10.03 -73.87
C MET A 1 27.91 9.54 -72.53
N ASN A 2 28.07 10.45 -71.56
CA ASN A 2 28.04 10.13 -70.13
C ASN A 2 26.60 10.17 -69.56
N ALA A 3 26.16 9.08 -68.98
CA ALA A 3 24.96 9.04 -68.17
C ALA A 3 25.35 9.11 -66.68
N TYR A 4 25.14 10.25 -66.05
CA TYR A 4 25.33 10.41 -64.64
C TYR A 4 24.09 9.87 -63.88
N SER A 5 24.23 8.71 -63.28
CA SER A 5 23.24 8.22 -62.29
C SER A 5 23.39 9.00 -61.01
N ARG A 6 22.40 9.84 -60.69
CA ARG A 6 22.28 10.49 -59.39
C ARG A 6 21.64 9.49 -58.42
N LEU A 7 22.46 8.99 -57.52
CA LEU A 7 22.01 8.20 -56.38
C LEU A 7 21.47 9.17 -55.33
N LEU A 8 20.16 9.25 -55.17
CA LEU A 8 19.53 9.96 -54.09
C LEU A 8 19.59 9.10 -52.85
N ALA A 9 20.47 9.42 -51.91
CA ALA A 9 20.47 8.80 -50.58
C ALA A 9 19.35 9.39 -49.75
N LEU A 10 18.29 8.61 -49.55
CA LEU A 10 17.20 8.95 -48.63
C LEU A 10 17.64 8.57 -47.19
N THR A 11 18.16 9.51 -46.45
CA THR A 11 18.41 9.34 -45.01
C THR A 11 17.09 9.46 -44.27
N ALA A 12 16.48 8.33 -43.95
CA ALA A 12 15.35 8.25 -43.04
C ALA A 12 15.89 8.51 -41.61
N ALA A 13 15.72 9.71 -41.10
CA ALA A 13 15.94 10.02 -39.68
C ALA A 13 14.78 9.41 -38.88
N ALA A 14 15.00 8.20 -38.35
CA ALA A 14 14.12 7.63 -37.33
C ALA A 14 14.26 8.42 -36.04
N GLY A 15 13.49 9.48 -35.90
CA GLY A 15 13.30 10.16 -34.62
C GLY A 15 12.56 9.23 -33.66
N ALA A 16 13.31 8.50 -32.83
CA ALA A 16 12.73 7.85 -31.69
C ALA A 16 12.20 8.94 -30.76
N LEU A 17 10.89 9.17 -30.78
CA LEU A 17 10.19 9.91 -29.74
C LEU A 17 10.36 9.10 -28.45
N LEU A 18 11.39 9.43 -27.68
CA LEU A 18 11.47 9.08 -26.27
C LEU A 18 10.35 9.86 -25.57
N MET A 19 9.13 9.31 -25.59
CA MET A 19 8.12 9.75 -24.68
C MET A 19 8.67 9.50 -23.27
N PRO A 20 8.79 10.50 -22.40
CA PRO A 20 9.03 10.22 -21.00
C PRO A 20 7.85 9.33 -20.57
N SER A 21 8.10 8.09 -20.28
CA SER A 21 7.17 7.30 -19.50
C SER A 21 7.18 7.97 -18.12
N ASP A 22 6.22 8.84 -17.87
CA ASP A 22 5.82 9.15 -16.51
C ASP A 22 5.32 7.83 -15.93
N ALA A 23 6.27 7.01 -15.53
CA ALA A 23 5.99 5.94 -14.60
C ALA A 23 5.45 6.67 -13.38
N THR A 24 4.13 6.67 -13.26
CA THR A 24 3.44 7.14 -12.06
C THR A 24 3.99 6.26 -10.94
N ARG A 25 5.03 6.73 -10.29
CA ARG A 25 5.56 6.08 -9.10
C ARG A 25 4.45 6.16 -8.08
N ALA A 26 4.11 5.02 -7.51
CA ALA A 26 3.24 5.02 -6.35
C ALA A 26 3.82 6.02 -5.34
N GLN A 27 3.09 7.11 -5.10
CA GLN A 27 3.53 8.19 -4.23
C GLN A 27 3.00 8.03 -2.82
N LEU A 28 2.03 7.15 -2.64
CA LEU A 28 1.39 6.89 -1.37
C LEU A 28 1.55 5.43 -0.95
N LEU A 29 1.88 5.26 0.32
CA LEU A 29 1.90 3.98 1.02
C LEU A 29 0.79 4.00 2.07
N ILE A 30 0.03 2.90 2.18
CA ILE A 30 -0.92 2.70 3.28
C ILE A 30 -0.37 1.63 4.22
N THR A 31 -0.49 1.87 5.53
CA THR A 31 -0.15 0.89 6.56
C THR A 31 -1.19 0.88 7.66
N GLY A 32 -1.54 -0.30 8.15
CA GLY A 32 -2.38 -0.50 9.32
C GLY A 32 -1.52 -0.94 10.50
N ASN A 33 -1.80 -0.38 11.67
CA ASN A 33 -1.24 -0.82 12.92
C ASN A 33 -2.36 -1.45 13.75
N ASP A 34 -2.21 -2.73 14.04
CA ASP A 34 -3.10 -3.45 14.93
C ASP A 34 -2.41 -3.57 16.30
N GLU A 35 -2.92 -2.85 17.29
CA GLU A 35 -2.38 -2.88 18.64
C GLU A 35 -3.13 -3.86 19.56
N LYS A 36 -4.07 -4.64 19.03
CA LYS A 36 -4.84 -5.62 19.80
C LYS A 36 -4.04 -6.86 20.15
N VAL A 37 -2.99 -7.14 19.40
CA VAL A 37 -2.18 -8.35 19.57
C VAL A 37 -0.70 -7.97 19.59
N THR A 38 0.00 -8.42 20.64
CA THR A 38 1.46 -8.38 20.71
C THR A 38 1.99 -9.78 21.03
N PHE A 39 3.30 -9.93 20.96
CA PHE A 39 3.97 -11.16 21.31
C PHE A 39 4.91 -10.93 22.48
N ASP A 40 4.90 -11.85 23.45
CA ASP A 40 5.90 -11.87 24.49
C ASP A 40 7.26 -12.20 23.90
N GLU A 41 8.23 -11.35 24.09
CA GLU A 41 9.56 -11.46 23.46
C GLU A 41 10.35 -12.70 23.93
N ASN A 42 10.06 -13.21 25.14
CA ASN A 42 10.79 -14.33 25.70
C ASN A 42 10.15 -15.68 25.37
N THR A 43 8.84 -15.71 25.28
CA THR A 43 8.07 -16.96 25.13
C THR A 43 7.41 -17.12 23.78
N GLY A 44 7.35 -16.05 22.99
CA GLY A 44 6.61 -15.99 21.72
C GLY A 44 5.09 -16.12 21.87
N LYS A 45 4.58 -16.11 23.11
CA LYS A 45 3.13 -16.22 23.35
C LYS A 45 2.40 -14.94 22.95
N THR A 46 1.24 -15.12 22.39
CA THR A 46 0.32 -14.03 22.05
C THR A 46 -0.23 -13.39 23.32
N ILE A 47 -0.18 -12.07 23.37
CA ILE A 47 -0.82 -11.24 24.41
C ILE A 47 -1.90 -10.42 23.70
N THR A 48 -3.11 -10.44 24.26
CA THR A 48 -4.25 -9.70 23.71
C THR A 48 -4.55 -8.46 24.55
N HIS A 49 -4.87 -7.36 23.88
CA HIS A 49 -5.12 -6.05 24.48
C HIS A 49 -6.52 -5.55 24.14
N PRO A 50 -7.06 -4.57 24.89
CA PRO A 50 -8.31 -3.90 24.52
C PRO A 50 -8.26 -3.31 23.11
N ALA A 51 -9.39 -3.33 22.38
CA ALA A 51 -9.54 -2.61 21.13
C ALA A 51 -9.48 -1.07 21.33
N GLY A 52 -9.35 -0.33 20.23
CA GLY A 52 -9.49 1.13 20.20
C GLY A 52 -8.19 1.92 20.04
N LYS A 53 -7.06 1.24 19.83
CA LYS A 53 -5.77 1.89 19.57
C LYS A 53 -5.25 1.68 18.15
N ASP A 54 -5.97 0.92 17.35
CA ASP A 54 -5.59 0.68 15.97
C ASP A 54 -5.57 1.97 15.17
N THR A 55 -4.63 2.06 14.25
CA THR A 55 -4.50 3.21 13.37
C THR A 55 -4.20 2.79 11.94
N VAL A 56 -4.59 3.64 11.01
CA VAL A 56 -4.19 3.53 9.61
C VAL A 56 -3.43 4.79 9.22
N PHE A 57 -2.23 4.62 8.68
CA PHE A 57 -1.43 5.71 8.16
C PHE A 57 -1.45 5.73 6.65
N ILE A 58 -1.50 6.93 6.08
CA ILE A 58 -1.12 7.18 4.69
C ILE A 58 0.19 7.97 4.73
N ILE A 59 1.17 7.49 3.99
CA ILE A 59 2.53 7.99 3.98
C ILE A 59 2.86 8.44 2.57
N ASP A 60 3.25 9.70 2.42
CA ASP A 60 3.82 10.21 1.18
C ASP A 60 5.26 9.69 1.04
N ILE A 61 5.53 9.01 -0.06
CA ILE A 61 6.82 8.43 -0.43
C ILE A 61 7.32 8.96 -1.77
N ALA A 62 6.85 10.13 -2.22
CA ALA A 62 7.33 10.77 -3.44
C ALA A 62 8.87 10.98 -3.38
N ASP A 63 9.38 11.33 -2.19
CA ASP A 63 10.80 11.24 -1.86
C ASP A 63 11.01 10.06 -0.87
N PRO A 64 11.45 8.89 -1.34
CA PRO A 64 11.61 7.72 -0.49
C PRO A 64 12.69 7.87 0.59
N THR A 65 13.55 8.89 0.47
CA THR A 65 14.55 9.21 1.51
C THR A 65 13.98 10.04 2.66
N LYS A 66 12.77 10.60 2.46
CA LYS A 66 12.08 11.48 3.40
C LYS A 66 10.58 11.19 3.46
N PRO A 67 10.18 9.98 3.83
CA PRO A 67 8.77 9.64 3.93
C PRO A 67 8.06 10.52 4.96
N LYS A 68 6.80 10.88 4.68
CA LYS A 68 5.98 11.73 5.56
C LYS A 68 4.63 11.08 5.80
N ILE A 69 4.23 10.96 7.06
CA ILE A 69 2.84 10.62 7.39
C ILE A 69 1.98 11.83 7.05
N VAL A 70 1.07 11.66 6.09
CA VAL A 70 0.13 12.70 5.66
C VAL A 70 -1.26 12.51 6.25
N VAL A 71 -1.59 11.27 6.64
CA VAL A 71 -2.86 10.94 7.31
C VAL A 71 -2.59 9.94 8.44
N ASN A 72 -3.24 10.16 9.58
CA ASN A 72 -3.32 9.23 10.68
C ASN A 72 -4.79 9.11 11.11
N LEU A 73 -5.40 7.95 10.89
CA LEU A 73 -6.79 7.69 11.22
C LEU A 73 -6.89 6.67 12.34
N PRO A 74 -7.64 6.94 13.41
CA PRO A 74 -8.03 5.92 14.38
C PRO A 74 -9.09 5.02 13.72
N LEU A 75 -8.65 3.92 13.17
CA LEU A 75 -9.51 3.00 12.44
C LEU A 75 -9.14 1.57 12.79
N MET A 76 -10.14 0.83 13.29
CA MET A 76 -9.97 -0.57 13.58
C MET A 76 -9.67 -1.34 12.30
N ASN A 77 -8.64 -2.14 12.33
CA ASN A 77 -8.21 -2.98 11.23
C ASN A 77 -7.72 -4.32 11.79
N THR A 78 -7.57 -5.34 10.95
CA THR A 78 -7.21 -6.68 11.39
C THR A 78 -5.98 -7.18 10.66
N ILE A 79 -5.00 -7.69 11.40
CA ILE A 79 -3.86 -8.42 10.85
C ILE A 79 -4.03 -9.94 10.95
N THR A 80 -5.09 -10.41 11.61
CA THR A 80 -5.36 -11.84 11.75
C THR A 80 -5.86 -12.42 10.43
N GLY A 81 -5.06 -13.27 9.83
CA GLY A 81 -5.30 -13.85 8.50
C GLY A 81 -4.21 -13.43 7.50
N PRO A 82 -4.38 -13.74 6.22
CA PRO A 82 -3.43 -13.28 5.21
C PRO A 82 -3.41 -11.74 5.17
N PRO A 83 -2.22 -11.12 4.95
CA PRO A 83 -2.04 -9.67 5.03
C PRO A 83 -2.60 -8.95 3.80
N VAL A 84 -3.90 -9.01 3.60
CA VAL A 84 -4.63 -8.42 2.46
C VAL A 84 -5.80 -7.54 2.89
N ASN A 85 -5.71 -6.98 4.09
CA ASN A 85 -6.75 -6.10 4.63
C ASN A 85 -6.64 -4.64 4.17
N LEU A 86 -5.61 -4.30 3.42
CA LEU A 86 -5.35 -2.94 2.95
C LEU A 86 -5.08 -2.96 1.44
N ALA A 87 -5.68 -2.01 0.74
CA ALA A 87 -5.39 -1.75 -0.66
C ALA A 87 -5.55 -0.26 -0.98
N ILE A 88 -4.79 0.22 -1.94
CA ILE A 88 -4.95 1.55 -2.52
C ILE A 88 -5.21 1.40 -4.02
N THR A 89 -6.11 2.20 -4.56
CA THR A 89 -6.41 2.14 -6.00
C THR A 89 -5.22 2.65 -6.83
N PRO A 90 -5.03 2.18 -8.07
CA PRO A 90 -3.92 2.60 -8.92
C PRO A 90 -3.87 4.11 -9.16
N ASP A 91 -5.02 4.77 -9.17
CA ASP A 91 -5.14 6.23 -9.28
C ASP A 91 -4.92 6.96 -7.94
N GLN A 92 -4.72 6.22 -6.84
CA GLN A 92 -4.48 6.70 -5.48
C GLN A 92 -5.59 7.60 -4.91
N HIS A 93 -6.81 7.49 -5.45
CA HIS A 93 -7.96 8.24 -4.94
C HIS A 93 -8.71 7.53 -3.82
N LEU A 94 -8.60 6.20 -3.73
CA LEU A 94 -9.27 5.41 -2.71
C LEU A 94 -8.30 4.49 -1.99
N ALA A 95 -8.45 4.39 -0.68
CA ALA A 95 -7.83 3.38 0.15
C ALA A 95 -8.94 2.49 0.75
N LEU A 96 -8.79 1.19 0.62
CA LEU A 96 -9.70 0.19 1.16
C LEU A 96 -9.06 -0.41 2.41
N VAL A 97 -9.81 -0.43 3.49
CA VAL A 97 -9.39 -1.04 4.75
C VAL A 97 -10.45 -2.03 5.18
N ALA A 98 -10.09 -3.29 5.32
CA ALA A 98 -11.00 -4.31 5.80
C ALA A 98 -10.77 -4.60 7.27
N ASN A 99 -11.87 -4.77 8.01
CA ASN A 99 -11.87 -5.32 9.35
C ASN A 99 -12.68 -6.61 9.32
N SER A 100 -12.02 -7.75 9.51
CA SER A 100 -12.66 -9.08 9.42
C SER A 100 -13.10 -9.61 10.76
N LEU A 101 -12.73 -8.97 11.86
CA LEU A 101 -13.00 -9.43 13.21
C LEU A 101 -13.52 -8.30 14.09
N ASP A 102 -14.63 -8.56 14.78
CA ASP A 102 -14.99 -7.82 15.98
C ASP A 102 -14.10 -8.28 17.15
N TRP A 103 -13.73 -7.36 18.04
CA TRP A 103 -12.85 -7.62 19.16
C TRP A 103 -13.64 -7.56 20.47
N VAL A 104 -13.83 -8.70 21.11
CA VAL A 104 -14.71 -8.85 22.28
C VAL A 104 -13.94 -9.31 23.50
N LYS A 105 -14.40 -8.87 24.67
CA LYS A 105 -13.86 -9.32 25.94
C LYS A 105 -14.33 -10.74 26.26
N ASP A 106 -13.42 -11.59 26.72
CA ASP A 106 -13.70 -12.98 27.10
C ASP A 106 -12.98 -13.28 28.44
N GLY A 107 -13.68 -13.16 29.54
CA GLY A 107 -13.08 -13.21 30.87
C GLY A 107 -12.08 -12.05 31.07
N ASP A 108 -10.84 -12.39 31.39
CA ASP A 108 -9.75 -11.41 31.56
C ASP A 108 -8.97 -11.16 30.26
N ALA A 109 -9.29 -11.88 29.19
CA ALA A 109 -8.63 -11.76 27.89
C ALA A 109 -9.55 -11.10 26.85
N TRP A 110 -9.00 -10.87 25.67
CA TRP A 110 -9.71 -10.40 24.49
C TRP A 110 -9.57 -11.42 23.37
N LYS A 111 -10.60 -11.53 22.55
CA LYS A 111 -10.56 -12.42 21.37
C LYS A 111 -11.25 -11.80 20.16
N GLY A 112 -10.76 -12.17 18.97
CA GLY A 112 -11.43 -11.88 17.72
C GLY A 112 -12.62 -12.83 17.50
N VAL A 113 -13.75 -12.28 17.09
CA VAL A 113 -14.89 -13.04 16.56
C VAL A 113 -15.19 -12.54 15.15
N PRO A 114 -15.67 -13.41 14.24
CA PRO A 114 -15.95 -12.98 12.87
C PRO A 114 -16.90 -11.78 12.84
N ASP A 115 -16.50 -10.72 12.14
CA ASP A 115 -17.40 -9.64 11.78
C ASP A 115 -18.09 -10.01 10.46
N ASN A 116 -19.36 -10.31 10.51
CA ASN A 116 -20.16 -10.71 9.35
C ASN A 116 -20.82 -9.50 8.66
N LYS A 117 -20.28 -8.31 8.83
CA LYS A 117 -20.73 -7.07 8.19
C LYS A 117 -19.91 -6.77 6.94
N ILE A 118 -20.57 -6.24 5.95
CA ILE A 118 -19.96 -5.67 4.74
C ILE A 118 -20.38 -4.23 4.63
#